data_68dff04d24a721288e1c8726c7df8368
#
_entry.id   68dff04d24a721288e1c8726c7df8368
#
_cell.length_a   1.000
_cell.length_b   1.000
_cell.length_c   1.000
_cell.angle_alpha   90.00
_cell.angle_beta   90.00
_cell.angle_gamma   90.00
#
_symmetry.space_group_name_H-M   'P 1'
#
loop_
_entity.id
_entity.type
_entity.pdbx_description
1 polymer ?
#
loop_
_entity_poly.entity_id
_entity_poly.type
_entity_poly.pdbx_seq_one_letter_code
_entity_poly.pdbx_strand_id
1 'polypeptide(L)'
;MIRIIAILVGLGFAFVALISFVVGAYTAATEEAPSTHLPYEHPQDVNFSFDGPFGTWDYGQLQRGYKVYKEVCSACHSLKFVALRNLGELGYTEAQVKAEAATWTVPGIDPNTGEASTRPGEPTDYFPKPYPNNVAAAAAKNNAIPPDLSLITKARADGTNYV
;
A
#
# COMPACT_ATOMS: atom_id res chain seq x y z
N MET A 1 46.65 -28.19 2.11
CA MET A 1 45.53 -29.07 1.81
C MET A 1 44.16 -28.39 2.10
N ILE A 2 43.92 -27.85 3.30
CA ILE A 2 42.64 -27.21 3.67
C ILE A 2 42.20 -26.09 2.70
N ARG A 3 43.15 -25.24 2.27
CA ARG A 3 42.83 -24.14 1.31
C ARG A 3 42.36 -24.64 -0.05
N ILE A 4 42.95 -25.72 -0.56
CA ILE A 4 42.56 -26.32 -1.84
C ILE A 4 41.15 -26.93 -1.73
N ILE A 5 40.87 -27.63 -0.64
CA ILE A 5 39.56 -28.20 -0.38
C ILE A 5 38.51 -27.09 -0.28
N ALA A 6 38.79 -26.01 0.45
CA ALA A 6 37.88 -24.87 0.56
C ALA A 6 37.61 -24.22 -0.80
N ILE A 7 38.61 -24.06 -1.66
CA ILE A 7 38.43 -23.53 -3.02
C ILE A 7 37.57 -24.46 -3.87
N LEU A 8 37.83 -25.77 -3.82
CA LEU A 8 37.04 -26.75 -4.57
C LEU A 8 35.57 -26.79 -4.14
N VAL A 9 35.33 -26.73 -2.83
CA VAL A 9 33.97 -26.64 -2.28
C VAL A 9 33.28 -25.34 -2.74
N GLY A 10 33.98 -24.20 -2.64
CA GLY A 10 33.45 -22.91 -3.09
C GLY A 10 33.14 -22.88 -4.58
N LEU A 11 34.02 -23.44 -5.41
CA LEU A 11 33.75 -23.59 -6.85
C LEU A 11 32.55 -24.51 -7.14
N GLY A 12 32.41 -25.60 -6.36
CA GLY A 12 31.26 -26.49 -6.47
C GLY A 12 29.94 -25.76 -6.21
N PHE A 13 29.86 -24.96 -5.13
CA PHE A 13 28.67 -24.14 -4.83
C PHE A 13 28.41 -23.10 -5.91
N ALA A 14 29.43 -22.39 -6.38
CA ALA A 14 29.31 -21.41 -7.44
C ALA A 14 28.80 -22.03 -8.74
N PHE A 15 29.30 -23.22 -9.08
CA PHE A 15 28.86 -23.94 -10.26
C PHE A 15 27.37 -24.36 -10.18
N VAL A 16 26.94 -24.93 -9.06
CA VAL A 16 25.54 -25.29 -8.84
C VAL A 16 24.64 -24.06 -8.88
N ALA A 17 25.05 -22.97 -8.23
CA ALA A 17 24.30 -21.71 -8.25
C ALA A 17 24.17 -21.14 -9.68
N LEU A 18 25.24 -21.21 -10.46
CA LEU A 18 25.25 -20.76 -11.87
C LEU A 18 24.29 -21.59 -12.73
N ILE A 19 24.33 -22.91 -12.59
CA ILE A 19 23.40 -23.80 -13.32
C ILE A 19 21.95 -23.48 -12.94
N SER A 20 21.65 -23.38 -11.65
CA SER A 20 20.30 -23.05 -11.18
C SER A 20 19.83 -21.71 -11.73
N PHE A 21 20.70 -20.71 -11.74
CA PHE A 21 20.41 -19.39 -12.31
C PHE A 21 20.12 -19.47 -13.81
N VAL A 22 20.97 -20.15 -14.58
CA VAL A 22 20.82 -20.28 -16.04
C VAL A 22 19.53 -21.04 -16.38
N VAL A 23 19.26 -22.15 -15.69
CA VAL A 23 18.02 -22.91 -15.88
C VAL A 23 16.82 -22.07 -15.53
N GLY A 24 16.82 -21.38 -14.37
CA GLY A 24 15.71 -20.50 -13.96
C GLY A 24 15.49 -19.33 -14.92
N ALA A 25 16.56 -18.72 -15.42
CA ALA A 25 16.46 -17.66 -16.43
C ALA A 25 15.92 -18.17 -17.77
N TYR A 26 16.34 -19.36 -18.18
CA TYR A 26 15.85 -20.00 -19.41
C TYR A 26 14.35 -20.34 -19.29
N THR A 27 13.93 -20.97 -18.20
CA THR A 27 12.51 -21.28 -17.97
C THR A 27 11.66 -20.00 -17.91
N ALA A 28 12.12 -18.98 -17.18
CA ALA A 28 11.42 -17.69 -17.10
C ALA A 28 11.30 -16.98 -18.47
N ALA A 29 12.23 -17.22 -19.39
CA ALA A 29 12.21 -16.62 -20.73
C ALA A 29 11.39 -17.43 -21.75
N THR A 30 11.21 -18.74 -21.52
CA THR A 30 10.60 -19.66 -22.50
C THR A 30 9.26 -20.23 -22.08
N GLU A 31 8.94 -20.27 -20.78
CA GLU A 31 7.62 -20.67 -20.32
C GLU A 31 6.63 -19.52 -20.54
N GLU A 32 5.60 -19.79 -21.33
CA GLU A 32 4.42 -18.93 -21.33
C GLU A 32 3.87 -18.88 -19.91
N ALA A 33 3.61 -17.66 -19.43
CA ALA A 33 2.96 -17.48 -18.14
C ALA A 33 1.72 -18.39 -18.11
N PRO A 34 1.55 -19.25 -17.08
CA PRO A 34 0.40 -20.14 -17.03
C PRO A 34 -0.84 -19.30 -17.24
N SER A 35 -1.62 -19.63 -18.26
CA SER A 35 -2.94 -19.04 -18.49
C SER A 35 -3.84 -19.53 -17.35
N THR A 36 -3.64 -18.97 -16.17
CA THR A 36 -4.60 -19.10 -15.09
C THR A 36 -5.85 -18.44 -15.61
N HIS A 37 -6.83 -19.22 -16.02
CA HIS A 37 -8.21 -18.77 -16.15
C HIS A 37 -8.66 -18.34 -14.74
N LEU A 38 -8.21 -17.15 -14.36
CA LEU A 38 -8.71 -16.53 -13.17
C LEU A 38 -10.18 -16.20 -13.43
N PRO A 39 -11.11 -16.61 -12.55
CA PRO A 39 -12.54 -16.39 -12.76
C PRO A 39 -12.94 -14.93 -12.54
N TYR A 40 -12.00 -13.99 -12.67
CA TYR A 40 -12.21 -12.55 -12.54
C TYR A 40 -11.55 -11.81 -13.71
N GLU A 41 -12.15 -10.70 -14.05
CA GLU A 41 -11.64 -9.80 -15.08
C GLU A 41 -10.35 -9.14 -14.58
N HIS A 42 -9.32 -9.10 -15.44
CA HIS A 42 -8.08 -8.39 -15.12
C HIS A 42 -8.36 -6.87 -15.03
N PRO A 43 -7.68 -6.17 -14.12
CA PRO A 43 -7.75 -4.71 -14.08
C PRO A 43 -7.39 -4.11 -15.43
N GLN A 44 -8.07 -3.04 -15.80
CA GLN A 44 -7.76 -2.31 -17.02
C GLN A 44 -6.38 -1.66 -16.89
N ASP A 45 -5.54 -1.85 -17.91
CA ASP A 45 -4.23 -1.21 -17.95
C ASP A 45 -4.39 0.28 -18.30
N VAL A 46 -4.11 1.12 -17.32
CA VAL A 46 -4.21 2.59 -17.42
C VAL A 46 -2.81 3.17 -17.42
N ASN A 47 -2.49 3.99 -18.42
CA ASN A 47 -1.24 4.74 -18.45
C ASN A 47 -1.33 5.95 -17.50
N PHE A 48 -0.63 5.87 -16.39
CA PHE A 48 -0.55 6.99 -15.45
C PHE A 48 0.60 7.93 -15.80
N SER A 49 0.45 9.23 -15.51
CA SER A 49 1.47 10.24 -15.76
C SER A 49 2.78 10.00 -15.00
N PHE A 50 2.74 9.23 -13.93
CA PHE A 50 3.90 8.88 -13.10
C PHE A 50 4.56 7.56 -13.50
N ASP A 51 4.08 6.86 -14.55
CA ASP A 51 4.66 5.61 -15.00
C ASP A 51 6.00 5.82 -15.71
N GLY A 52 6.87 4.83 -15.54
CA GLY A 52 8.20 4.80 -16.17
C GLY A 52 9.23 5.73 -15.52
N PRO A 53 10.47 5.72 -16.05
CA PRO A 53 11.61 6.42 -15.41
C PRO A 53 11.55 7.95 -15.50
N PHE A 54 10.69 8.51 -16.34
CA PHE A 54 10.50 9.95 -16.52
C PHE A 54 9.08 10.40 -16.13
N GLY A 55 8.35 9.54 -15.41
CA GLY A 55 7.02 9.85 -14.94
C GLY A 55 6.98 11.05 -14.00
N THR A 56 5.89 11.80 -14.04
CA THR A 56 5.66 12.98 -13.21
C THR A 56 4.31 12.91 -12.51
N TRP A 57 4.26 13.43 -11.28
CA TRP A 57 3.02 13.46 -10.51
C TRP A 57 2.09 14.58 -10.95
N ASP A 58 0.87 14.24 -11.34
CA ASP A 58 -0.23 15.21 -11.48
C ASP A 58 -0.90 15.42 -10.12
N TYR A 59 -0.54 16.50 -9.44
CA TYR A 59 -1.12 16.83 -8.12
C TYR A 59 -2.64 17.03 -8.17
N GLY A 60 -3.18 17.54 -9.26
CA GLY A 60 -4.62 17.66 -9.43
C GLY A 60 -5.32 16.30 -9.46
N GLN A 61 -4.70 15.32 -10.14
CA GLN A 61 -5.19 13.94 -10.14
C GLN A 61 -5.09 13.30 -8.76
N LEU A 62 -3.97 13.48 -8.06
CA LEU A 62 -3.78 12.95 -6.71
C LEU A 62 -4.80 13.52 -5.72
N GLN A 63 -5.08 14.82 -5.79
CA GLN A 63 -6.08 15.48 -4.93
C GLN A 63 -7.50 14.98 -5.22
N ARG A 64 -7.84 14.75 -6.50
CA ARG A 64 -9.13 14.11 -6.85
C ARG A 64 -9.21 12.68 -6.32
N GLY A 65 -8.14 11.91 -6.43
CA GLY A 65 -8.05 10.56 -5.85
C GLY A 65 -8.20 10.57 -4.33
N TYR A 66 -7.55 11.51 -3.65
CA TYR A 66 -7.73 11.70 -2.22
C TYR A 66 -9.19 12.02 -1.85
N LYS A 67 -9.85 12.87 -2.63
CA LYS A 67 -11.26 13.17 -2.41
C LYS A 67 -12.13 11.91 -2.52
N VAL A 68 -11.89 11.07 -3.51
CA VAL A 68 -12.58 9.77 -3.65
C VAL A 68 -12.31 8.87 -2.45
N TYR A 69 -11.05 8.78 -2.01
CA TYR A 69 -10.73 8.03 -0.80
C TYR A 69 -11.52 8.55 0.41
N LYS A 70 -11.50 9.87 0.65
CA LYS A 70 -12.16 10.50 1.80
C LYS A 70 -13.67 10.28 1.80
N GLU A 71 -14.32 10.44 0.65
CA GLU A 71 -15.79 10.42 0.55
C GLU A 71 -16.36 9.00 0.39
N VAL A 72 -15.58 8.06 -0.15
CA VAL A 72 -16.06 6.71 -0.47
C VAL A 72 -15.29 5.63 0.27
N CYS A 73 -13.97 5.52 0.03
CA CYS A 73 -13.20 4.36 0.48
C CYS A 73 -12.98 4.34 1.98
N SER A 74 -12.82 5.50 2.62
CA SER A 74 -12.54 5.65 4.05
C SER A 74 -13.66 5.13 4.95
N ALA A 75 -14.87 5.01 4.43
CA ALA A 75 -15.99 4.41 5.17
C ALA A 75 -15.79 2.92 5.50
N CYS A 76 -14.92 2.24 4.74
CA CYS A 76 -14.65 0.81 4.89
C CYS A 76 -13.16 0.48 5.04
N HIS A 77 -12.28 1.24 4.40
CA HIS A 77 -10.85 0.95 4.30
C HIS A 77 -10.00 1.94 5.09
N SER A 78 -9.05 1.39 5.85
CA SER A 78 -8.07 2.19 6.60
C SER A 78 -6.84 2.56 5.75
N LEU A 79 -6.14 3.62 6.18
CA LEU A 79 -4.80 4.02 5.74
C LEU A 79 -3.89 4.16 6.97
N LYS A 80 -3.70 3.09 7.70
CA LYS A 80 -3.08 3.11 9.04
C LYS A 80 -1.62 3.56 9.05
N PHE A 81 -0.93 3.52 7.92
CA PHE A 81 0.48 3.93 7.80
C PHE A 81 0.65 5.32 7.21
N VAL A 82 -0.43 6.03 6.89
CA VAL A 82 -0.40 7.37 6.32
C VAL A 82 -0.83 8.36 7.39
N ALA A 83 0.02 9.35 7.68
CA ALA A 83 -0.30 10.44 8.57
C ALA A 83 -0.98 11.59 7.79
N LEU A 84 -1.82 12.37 8.46
CA LEU A 84 -2.52 13.50 7.84
C LEU A 84 -1.55 14.55 7.29
N ARG A 85 -0.35 14.71 7.87
CA ARG A 85 0.70 15.58 7.32
C ARG A 85 1.17 15.18 5.92
N ASN A 86 1.05 13.89 5.55
CA ASN A 86 1.45 13.42 4.22
C ASN A 86 0.57 13.98 3.10
N LEU A 87 -0.56 14.61 3.41
CA LEU A 87 -1.35 15.37 2.42
C LEU A 87 -0.53 16.50 1.77
N GLY A 88 0.51 17.01 2.46
CA GLY A 88 1.46 17.94 1.85
C GLY A 88 2.13 17.39 0.60
N GLU A 89 2.36 16.08 0.53
CA GLU A 89 2.93 15.39 -0.63
C GLU A 89 1.98 15.37 -1.84
N LEU A 90 0.69 15.63 -1.63
CA LEU A 90 -0.31 15.80 -2.69
C LEU A 90 -0.41 17.27 -3.17
N GLY A 91 0.52 18.13 -2.76
CA GLY A 91 0.56 19.55 -3.15
C GLY A 91 -0.31 20.47 -2.29
N TYR A 92 -0.83 20.02 -1.14
CA TYR A 92 -1.51 20.90 -0.18
C TYR A 92 -0.49 21.74 0.60
N THR A 93 -0.81 23.01 0.82
CA THR A 93 -0.04 23.88 1.72
C THR A 93 -0.21 23.44 3.18
N GLU A 94 0.71 23.84 4.05
CA GLU A 94 0.64 23.52 5.48
C GLU A 94 -0.70 23.95 6.12
N ALA A 95 -1.18 25.13 5.76
CA ALA A 95 -2.47 25.64 6.23
C ALA A 95 -3.64 24.78 5.75
N GLN A 96 -3.59 24.32 4.50
CA GLN A 96 -4.60 23.41 3.96
C GLN A 96 -4.53 22.04 4.61
N VAL A 97 -3.33 21.50 4.84
CA VAL A 97 -3.13 20.23 5.57
C VAL A 97 -3.74 20.32 6.98
N LYS A 98 -3.49 21.42 7.68
CA LYS A 98 -4.06 21.62 9.02
C LYS A 98 -5.58 21.73 9.01
N ALA A 99 -6.12 22.48 8.06
CA ALA A 99 -7.57 22.63 7.90
C ALA A 99 -8.22 21.30 7.53
N GLU A 100 -7.61 20.55 6.61
CA GLU A 100 -8.11 19.25 6.20
C GLU A 100 -8.02 18.21 7.33
N ALA A 101 -6.90 18.18 8.07
CA ALA A 101 -6.74 17.30 9.23
C ALA A 101 -7.85 17.52 10.27
N ALA A 102 -8.22 18.77 10.53
CA ALA A 102 -9.27 19.12 11.49
C ALA A 102 -10.67 18.63 11.08
N THR A 103 -10.88 18.25 9.81
CA THR A 103 -12.16 17.65 9.36
C THR A 103 -12.29 16.18 9.76
N TRP A 104 -11.19 15.54 10.10
CA TRP A 104 -11.18 14.15 10.57
C TRP A 104 -11.40 14.09 12.07
N THR A 105 -12.17 13.10 12.51
CA THR A 105 -12.36 12.82 13.94
C THR A 105 -11.44 11.68 14.35
N VAL A 106 -10.58 11.95 15.32
CA VAL A 106 -9.61 10.98 15.84
C VAL A 106 -9.87 10.66 17.31
N PRO A 107 -9.43 9.51 17.82
CA PRO A 107 -9.50 9.22 19.25
C PRO A 107 -8.77 10.27 20.08
N GLY A 108 -9.34 10.64 21.21
CA GLY A 108 -8.79 11.58 22.16
C GLY A 108 -9.13 11.19 23.59
N ILE A 109 -8.73 12.02 24.53
CA ILE A 109 -9.05 11.90 25.95
C ILE A 109 -9.70 13.21 26.37
N ASP A 110 -10.82 13.14 27.09
CA ASP A 110 -11.42 14.31 27.71
C ASP A 110 -10.48 14.87 28.80
N PRO A 111 -10.01 16.11 28.67
CA PRO A 111 -9.05 16.67 29.62
C PRO A 111 -9.62 16.87 31.03
N ASN A 112 -10.95 16.89 31.18
CA ASN A 112 -11.61 17.11 32.47
C ASN A 112 -11.90 15.81 33.21
N THR A 113 -12.29 14.74 32.45
CA THR A 113 -12.71 13.47 33.07
C THR A 113 -11.66 12.37 32.92
N GLY A 114 -10.71 12.50 31.97
CA GLY A 114 -9.74 11.46 31.65
C GLY A 114 -10.35 10.29 30.85
N GLU A 115 -11.61 10.38 30.44
CA GLU A 115 -12.29 9.33 29.71
C GLU A 115 -11.95 9.37 28.21
N ALA A 116 -12.14 8.19 27.55
CA ALA A 116 -11.99 8.10 26.11
C ALA A 116 -13.01 9.02 25.41
N SER A 117 -12.52 9.85 24.53
CA SER A 117 -13.28 10.85 23.78
C SER A 117 -12.82 10.91 22.33
N THR A 118 -13.32 11.88 21.58
CA THR A 118 -12.86 12.17 20.22
C THR A 118 -12.49 13.65 20.11
N ARG A 119 -11.56 13.95 19.21
CA ARG A 119 -11.14 15.33 18.91
C ARG A 119 -10.97 15.52 17.40
N PRO A 120 -10.94 16.77 16.93
CA PRO A 120 -10.46 17.06 15.57
C PRO A 120 -9.03 16.55 15.37
N GLY A 121 -8.74 16.05 14.18
CA GLY A 121 -7.42 15.57 13.83
C GLY A 121 -6.40 16.71 13.68
N GLU A 122 -5.15 16.37 13.91
CA GLU A 122 -3.98 17.21 13.71
C GLU A 122 -3.06 16.60 12.62
N PRO A 123 -2.17 17.36 11.98
CA PRO A 123 -1.26 16.84 10.95
C PRO A 123 -0.40 15.65 11.41
N THR A 124 -0.13 15.54 12.71
CA THR A 124 0.64 14.44 13.32
C THR A 124 -0.15 13.15 13.49
N ASP A 125 -1.46 13.22 13.44
CA ASP A 125 -2.32 12.04 13.54
C ASP A 125 -2.27 11.22 12.26
N TYR A 126 -2.54 9.93 12.40
CA TYR A 126 -2.79 9.03 11.27
C TYR A 126 -4.27 9.06 10.86
N PHE A 127 -4.54 8.65 9.63
CA PHE A 127 -5.92 8.49 9.19
C PHE A 127 -6.68 7.56 10.14
N PRO A 128 -7.87 7.97 10.61
CA PRO A 128 -8.64 7.16 11.55
C PRO A 128 -9.12 5.86 10.90
N LYS A 129 -9.20 4.82 11.71
CA LYS A 129 -9.73 3.53 11.26
C LYS A 129 -11.25 3.59 11.23
N PRO A 130 -11.92 3.05 10.17
CA PRO A 130 -13.38 3.01 10.10
C PRO A 130 -14.01 2.06 11.15
N TYR A 131 -13.26 1.08 11.64
CA TYR A 131 -13.69 0.13 12.65
C TYR A 131 -12.67 0.03 13.79
N PRO A 132 -13.12 -0.14 15.04
CA PRO A 132 -12.21 -0.23 16.19
C PRO A 132 -11.34 -1.50 16.15
N ASN A 133 -11.84 -2.59 15.57
CA ASN A 133 -11.15 -3.86 15.44
C ASN A 133 -11.73 -4.72 14.32
N ASN A 134 -11.07 -5.83 14.02
CA ASN A 134 -11.47 -6.75 12.95
C ASN A 134 -12.83 -7.44 13.20
N VAL A 135 -13.20 -7.66 14.45
CA VAL A 135 -14.50 -8.28 14.78
C VAL A 135 -15.64 -7.35 14.41
N ALA A 136 -15.52 -6.05 14.76
CA ALA A 136 -16.49 -5.04 14.37
C ALA A 136 -16.55 -4.85 12.85
N ALA A 137 -15.40 -4.88 12.16
CA ALA A 137 -15.35 -4.83 10.71
C ALA A 137 -16.07 -6.01 10.05
N ALA A 138 -15.79 -7.22 10.48
CA ALA A 138 -16.42 -8.45 9.99
C ALA A 138 -17.95 -8.43 10.22
N ALA A 139 -18.39 -8.03 11.41
CA ALA A 139 -19.80 -7.92 11.73
C ALA A 139 -20.55 -6.93 10.82
N ALA A 140 -19.90 -5.82 10.45
CA ALA A 140 -20.48 -4.78 9.57
C ALA A 140 -20.42 -5.14 8.08
N LYS A 141 -19.61 -6.12 7.66
CA LYS A 141 -19.29 -6.43 6.25
C LYS A 141 -19.47 -7.90 5.89
N ASN A 142 -20.56 -8.52 6.34
CA ASN A 142 -20.89 -9.90 6.02
C ASN A 142 -19.74 -10.88 6.26
N ASN A 143 -19.09 -10.75 7.41
CA ASN A 143 -17.93 -11.55 7.83
C ASN A 143 -16.63 -11.30 7.01
N ALA A 144 -16.59 -10.29 6.15
CA ALA A 144 -15.39 -9.86 5.44
C ALA A 144 -14.67 -8.75 6.22
N ILE A 145 -13.35 -8.75 6.17
CA ILE A 145 -12.52 -7.69 6.75
C ILE A 145 -11.95 -6.86 5.62
N PRO A 146 -12.38 -5.60 5.42
CA PRO A 146 -11.81 -4.73 4.39
C PRO A 146 -10.31 -4.53 4.62
N PRO A 147 -9.46 -4.79 3.61
CA PRO A 147 -8.02 -4.63 3.76
C PRO A 147 -7.63 -3.15 3.95
N ASP A 148 -6.52 -2.94 4.67
CA ASP A 148 -5.86 -1.63 4.75
C ASP A 148 -5.22 -1.28 3.40
N LEU A 149 -5.44 -0.06 2.93
CA LEU A 149 -4.98 0.38 1.60
C LEU A 149 -3.59 1.02 1.61
N SER A 150 -2.95 1.21 2.76
CA SER A 150 -1.66 1.92 2.86
C SER A 150 -0.58 1.38 1.94
N LEU A 151 -0.56 0.07 1.68
CA LEU A 151 0.44 -0.60 0.85
C LEU A 151 -0.18 -1.44 -0.27
N ILE A 152 -1.45 -1.24 -0.58
CA ILE A 152 -2.19 -2.12 -1.51
C ILE A 152 -1.57 -2.14 -2.90
N THR A 153 -1.12 -1.02 -3.41
CA THR A 153 -0.49 -0.91 -4.74
C THR A 153 0.88 -1.61 -4.82
N LYS A 154 1.53 -1.85 -3.68
CA LYS A 154 2.74 -2.68 -3.60
C LYS A 154 2.43 -4.15 -3.36
N ALA A 155 1.30 -4.45 -2.75
CA ALA A 155 0.92 -5.80 -2.36
C ALA A 155 0.19 -6.57 -3.47
N ARG A 156 -0.13 -5.94 -4.59
CA ARG A 156 -0.85 -6.54 -5.72
C ARG A 156 -0.02 -6.49 -6.99
N ALA A 157 -0.17 -7.54 -7.82
CA ALA A 157 0.60 -7.69 -9.06
C ALA A 157 0.36 -6.54 -10.04
N ASP A 158 -0.89 -6.08 -10.16
CA ASP A 158 -1.28 -5.01 -11.08
C ASP A 158 -1.06 -3.60 -10.49
N GLY A 159 -0.44 -3.52 -9.32
CA GLY A 159 -0.03 -2.25 -8.71
C GLY A 159 -1.19 -1.26 -8.56
N THR A 160 -1.04 -0.09 -9.18
CA THR A 160 -2.04 0.98 -9.16
C THR A 160 -3.31 0.61 -9.92
N ASN A 161 -3.20 -0.20 -10.98
CA ASN A 161 -4.36 -0.63 -11.77
C ASN A 161 -5.31 -1.56 -11.00
N TYR A 162 -4.84 -2.16 -9.90
CA TYR A 162 -5.67 -3.01 -9.04
C TYR A 162 -6.74 -2.23 -8.26
N VAL A 163 -6.49 -0.95 -7.93
CA VAL A 163 -7.37 -0.11 -7.09
C VAL A 163 -8.32 0.69 -7.93
#